data_b3ced381b4dade553fc283034efcb1dd
#
_entry.id   b3ced381b4dade553fc283034efcb1dd
#
_cell.length_a   1.000
_cell.length_b   1.000
_cell.length_c   1.000
_cell.angle_alpha   90.00
_cell.angle_beta   90.00
_cell.angle_gamma   90.00
#
_symmetry.space_group_name_H-M   'P 1'
#
loop_
_entity.id
_entity.type
_entity.pdbx_description
1 polymer ?
#
loop_
_entity_poly.entity_id
_entity_poly.type
_entity_poly.pdbx_seq_one_letter_code
_entity_poly.pdbx_strand_id
1 'polypeptide(L)'
;KVIFGLQIPQIAAIAKALTPSSELAEALWNDSEVRESRILATYLFPVDEMSLEKAIWLLGSVRTQEESDMLAFRLLKRLHFASEILKEAEKDPEIPEYAVASLRNHLS
;
A
#
# COMPACT_ATOMS: atom_id res chain seq x y z
N LYS A 1 11.56 14.36 7.43
CA LYS A 1 12.20 13.37 8.28
C LYS A 1 12.68 12.18 7.46
N VAL A 2 13.90 11.82 7.66
CA VAL A 2 14.52 10.72 6.90
C VAL A 2 14.49 9.44 7.74
N ILE A 3 14.04 8.35 7.12
CA ILE A 3 13.90 7.06 7.80
C ILE A 3 14.59 5.94 7.02
N PHE A 4 15.81 6.23 6.55
CA PHE A 4 16.59 5.27 5.77
C PHE A 4 17.05 4.08 6.60
N GLY A 5 17.11 2.92 5.96
CA GLY A 5 17.73 1.73 6.53
C GLY A 5 16.93 1.03 7.61
N LEU A 6 15.64 1.38 7.77
CA LEU A 6 14.82 0.75 8.80
C LEU A 6 14.28 -0.59 8.34
N GLN A 7 14.18 -1.52 9.27
CA GLN A 7 13.53 -2.79 9.04
C GLN A 7 12.02 -2.65 9.25
N ILE A 8 11.26 -3.59 8.69
CA ILE A 8 9.79 -3.55 8.79
C ILE A 8 9.29 -3.40 10.24
N PRO A 9 9.80 -4.15 11.23
CA PRO A 9 9.32 -3.98 12.60
C PRO A 9 9.57 -2.58 13.16
N GLN A 10 10.65 -1.93 12.74
CA GLN A 10 10.94 -0.56 13.17
C GLN A 10 9.97 0.43 12.54
N ILE A 11 9.63 0.22 11.26
CA ILE A 11 8.65 1.06 10.57
C ILE A 11 7.28 0.89 11.22
N ALA A 12 6.90 -0.34 11.57
CA ALA A 12 5.64 -0.60 12.25
C ALA A 12 5.57 0.14 13.59
N ALA A 13 6.69 0.19 14.31
CA ALA A 13 6.74 0.89 15.59
C ALA A 13 6.52 2.39 15.41
N ILE A 14 7.11 2.96 14.35
CA ILE A 14 6.89 4.38 14.04
C ILE A 14 5.42 4.62 13.71
N ALA A 15 4.82 3.72 12.93
CA ALA A 15 3.42 3.86 12.55
C ALA A 15 2.49 3.88 13.75
N LYS A 16 2.80 3.09 14.78
CA LYS A 16 1.98 3.05 15.99
C LYS A 16 1.95 4.39 16.73
N ALA A 17 3.00 5.19 16.57
CA ALA A 17 3.09 6.49 17.22
C ALA A 17 2.38 7.59 16.43
N LEU A 18 1.89 7.27 15.23
CA LEU A 18 1.27 8.24 14.34
C LEU A 18 -0.22 7.94 14.18
N THR A 19 -1.01 9.00 14.01
CA THR A 19 -2.43 8.86 13.73
C THR A 19 -2.61 8.60 12.23
N PRO A 20 -3.38 7.56 11.84
CA PRO A 20 -3.65 7.33 10.42
C PRO A 20 -4.25 8.55 9.75
N SER A 21 -3.77 8.86 8.55
CA SER A 21 -4.19 10.05 7.82
C SER A 21 -3.95 9.84 6.34
N SER A 22 -4.98 10.05 5.53
CA SER A 22 -4.85 9.96 4.07
C SER A 22 -3.83 10.95 3.55
N GLU A 23 -3.86 12.16 4.09
CA GLU A 23 -2.96 13.22 3.65
C GLU A 23 -1.51 12.85 3.91
N LEU A 24 -1.21 12.41 5.12
CA LEU A 24 0.14 12.01 5.47
C LEU A 24 0.58 10.78 4.69
N ALA A 25 -0.32 9.80 4.58
CA ALA A 25 -0.01 8.56 3.85
C ALA A 25 0.30 8.85 2.39
N GLU A 26 -0.48 9.73 1.75
CA GLU A 26 -0.24 10.07 0.35
C GLU A 26 1.08 10.81 0.19
N ALA A 27 1.41 11.70 1.12
CA ALA A 27 2.68 12.41 1.05
C ALA A 27 3.86 11.45 1.16
N LEU A 28 3.76 10.46 2.05
CA LEU A 28 4.79 9.46 2.22
C LEU A 28 4.88 8.53 1.01
N TRP A 29 3.74 8.15 0.45
CA TRP A 29 3.70 7.28 -0.72
C TRP A 29 4.32 7.98 -1.93
N ASN A 30 4.07 9.28 -2.06
CA ASN A 30 4.60 10.06 -3.17
C ASN A 30 6.09 10.37 -3.02
N ASP A 31 6.67 10.13 -1.84
CA ASP A 31 8.11 10.22 -1.63
C ASP A 31 8.74 8.94 -2.17
N SER A 32 8.75 8.82 -3.48
CA SER A 32 9.06 7.57 -4.16
C SER A 32 10.54 7.21 -4.17
N GLU A 33 11.38 8.08 -3.64
CA GLU A 33 12.82 7.80 -3.58
C GLU A 33 13.24 7.16 -2.27
N VAL A 34 12.31 7.05 -1.32
CA VAL A 34 12.61 6.47 -0.02
C VAL A 34 11.71 5.28 0.21
N ARG A 35 12.30 4.08 0.16
CA ARG A 35 11.57 2.83 0.35
C ARG A 35 10.76 2.85 1.64
N GLU A 36 11.40 3.28 2.73
CA GLU A 36 10.79 3.25 4.06
C GLU A 36 9.56 4.16 4.15
N SER A 37 9.59 5.29 3.44
CA SER A 37 8.43 6.19 3.42
C SER A 37 7.23 5.51 2.79
N ARG A 38 7.45 4.79 1.69
CA ARG A 38 6.36 4.11 1.00
C ARG A 38 5.80 2.96 1.84
N ILE A 39 6.67 2.21 2.50
CA ILE A 39 6.21 1.15 3.40
C ILE A 39 5.44 1.74 4.58
N LEU A 40 5.95 2.83 5.16
CA LEU A 40 5.25 3.49 6.26
C LEU A 40 3.85 3.94 5.82
N ALA A 41 3.72 4.43 4.59
CA ALA A 41 2.44 4.86 4.06
C ALA A 41 1.40 3.74 4.10
N THR A 42 1.82 2.49 3.84
CA THR A 42 0.87 1.36 3.85
C THR A 42 0.24 1.13 5.22
N TYR A 43 0.89 1.59 6.29
CA TYR A 43 0.36 1.49 7.64
C TYR A 43 -0.59 2.64 7.98
N LEU A 44 -0.49 3.75 7.25
CA LEU A 44 -1.15 4.99 7.65
C LEU A 44 -2.39 5.34 6.83
N PHE A 45 -2.64 4.66 5.71
CA PHE A 45 -3.88 4.87 4.96
C PHE A 45 -5.07 4.39 5.80
N PRO A 46 -6.02 5.28 6.13
CA PRO A 46 -7.20 4.85 6.88
C PRO A 46 -8.10 3.96 6.02
N VAL A 47 -8.50 2.83 6.58
CA VAL A 47 -9.33 1.86 5.86
C VAL A 47 -10.66 2.49 5.43
N ASP A 48 -11.28 3.25 6.32
CA ASP A 48 -12.61 3.81 6.06
C ASP A 48 -12.60 5.03 5.13
N GLU A 49 -11.40 5.51 4.74
CA GLU A 49 -11.29 6.59 3.76
C GLU A 49 -10.83 6.10 2.40
N MET A 50 -10.67 4.78 2.23
CA MET A 50 -10.22 4.21 0.98
C MET A 50 -11.37 4.06 -0.01
N SER A 51 -11.04 4.19 -1.30
CA SER A 51 -11.99 3.98 -2.39
C SER A 51 -11.38 3.01 -3.39
N LEU A 52 -12.21 2.46 -4.27
CA LEU A 52 -11.73 1.58 -5.32
C LEU A 52 -10.72 2.31 -6.22
N GLU A 53 -11.03 3.55 -6.57
CA GLU A 53 -10.12 4.33 -7.42
C GLU A 53 -8.77 4.55 -6.77
N LYS A 54 -8.77 4.88 -5.48
CA LYS A 54 -7.52 5.11 -4.76
C LYS A 54 -6.71 3.82 -4.66
N ALA A 55 -7.38 2.70 -4.40
CA ALA A 55 -6.71 1.41 -4.31
C ALA A 55 -6.05 1.04 -5.63
N ILE A 56 -6.74 1.26 -6.74
CA ILE A 56 -6.20 0.97 -8.07
C ILE A 56 -4.99 1.88 -8.36
N TRP A 57 -5.09 3.15 -7.98
CA TRP A 57 -3.98 4.07 -8.14
C TRP A 57 -2.75 3.59 -7.37
N LEU A 58 -2.95 3.14 -6.14
CA LEU A 58 -1.85 2.65 -5.33
C LEU A 58 -1.19 1.43 -5.96
N LEU A 59 -2.00 0.47 -6.42
CA LEU A 59 -1.47 -0.72 -7.07
C LEU A 59 -0.70 -0.38 -8.34
N GLY A 60 -1.17 0.60 -9.09
CA GLY A 60 -0.51 1.00 -10.33
C GLY A 60 0.78 1.77 -10.09
N SER A 61 1.00 2.26 -8.89
CA SER A 61 2.18 3.07 -8.58
C SER A 61 3.23 2.35 -7.76
N VAL A 62 3.05 1.06 -7.46
CA VAL A 62 4.09 0.29 -6.76
C VAL A 62 5.30 0.11 -7.67
N ARG A 63 6.47 0.02 -7.05
CA ARG A 63 7.72 -0.10 -7.78
C ARG A 63 8.47 -1.39 -7.49
N THR A 64 8.12 -2.08 -6.41
CA THR A 64 8.82 -3.28 -5.99
C THR A 64 7.84 -4.32 -5.51
N GLN A 65 8.30 -5.57 -5.50
CA GLN A 65 7.52 -6.67 -4.95
C GLN A 65 7.20 -6.42 -3.48
N GLU A 66 8.16 -5.87 -2.74
CA GLU A 66 7.96 -5.58 -1.32
C GLU A 66 6.84 -4.58 -1.11
N GLU A 67 6.80 -3.50 -1.91
CA GLU A 67 5.73 -2.52 -1.81
C GLU A 67 4.38 -3.14 -2.09
N SER A 68 4.32 -4.00 -3.10
CA SER A 68 3.08 -4.70 -3.45
C SER A 68 2.60 -5.58 -2.31
N ASP A 69 3.50 -6.34 -1.71
CA ASP A 69 3.15 -7.26 -0.62
C ASP A 69 2.70 -6.48 0.61
N MET A 70 3.39 -5.41 0.96
CA MET A 70 3.02 -4.61 2.12
C MET A 70 1.67 -3.93 1.90
N LEU A 71 1.45 -3.39 0.71
CA LEU A 71 0.19 -2.74 0.38
C LEU A 71 -0.98 -3.73 0.49
N ALA A 72 -0.82 -4.91 -0.11
CA ALA A 72 -1.86 -5.94 -0.07
C ALA A 72 -2.10 -6.43 1.35
N PHE A 73 -1.03 -6.72 2.08
CA PHE A 73 -1.14 -7.29 3.42
C PHE A 73 -1.64 -6.28 4.46
N ARG A 74 -1.11 -5.07 4.43
CA ARG A 74 -1.43 -4.08 5.47
C ARG A 74 -2.71 -3.32 5.21
N LEU A 75 -3.08 -3.14 3.95
CA LEU A 75 -4.21 -2.28 3.62
C LEU A 75 -5.29 -2.98 2.82
N LEU A 76 -4.97 -3.45 1.61
CA LEU A 76 -6.00 -3.80 0.64
C LEU A 76 -6.84 -5.00 1.06
N LYS A 77 -6.23 -6.01 1.66
CA LYS A 77 -7.00 -7.19 2.06
C LYS A 77 -7.98 -6.91 3.19
N ARG A 78 -7.81 -5.77 3.88
CA ARG A 78 -8.68 -5.40 4.99
C ARG A 78 -9.93 -4.65 4.52
N LEU A 79 -9.97 -4.28 3.25
CA LEU A 79 -11.09 -3.52 2.70
C LEU A 79 -12.22 -4.49 2.34
N HIS A 80 -13.47 -4.08 2.61
CA HIS A 80 -14.60 -4.95 2.30
C HIS A 80 -14.79 -5.14 0.80
N PHE A 81 -14.22 -4.27 -0.02
CA PHE A 81 -14.28 -4.39 -1.47
C PHE A 81 -12.99 -4.91 -2.09
N ALA A 82 -12.20 -5.65 -1.32
CA ALA A 82 -10.91 -6.19 -1.79
C ALA A 82 -11.07 -7.05 -3.05
N SER A 83 -12.12 -7.87 -3.11
CA SER A 83 -12.36 -8.70 -4.30
C SER A 83 -12.59 -7.86 -5.55
N GLU A 84 -13.27 -6.74 -5.41
CA GLU A 84 -13.52 -5.84 -6.53
C GLU A 84 -12.23 -5.18 -6.99
N ILE A 85 -11.36 -4.84 -6.04
CA ILE A 85 -10.05 -4.28 -6.38
C ILE A 85 -9.28 -5.28 -7.24
N LEU A 86 -9.28 -6.55 -6.83
CA LEU A 86 -8.57 -7.58 -7.57
C LEU A 86 -9.12 -7.73 -8.99
N LYS A 87 -10.45 -7.76 -9.13
CA LYS A 87 -11.08 -7.88 -10.44
C LYS A 87 -10.69 -6.74 -11.37
N GLU A 88 -10.73 -5.51 -10.85
CA GLU A 88 -10.37 -4.35 -11.65
C GLU A 88 -8.90 -4.35 -12.01
N ALA A 89 -8.05 -4.73 -11.05
CA ALA A 89 -6.61 -4.78 -11.28
C ALA A 89 -6.24 -5.80 -12.35
N GLU A 90 -6.93 -6.94 -12.38
CA GLU A 90 -6.67 -7.98 -13.36
C GLU A 90 -6.97 -7.53 -14.77
N LYS A 91 -7.86 -6.55 -14.94
CA LYS A 91 -8.22 -6.02 -16.25
C LYS A 91 -7.35 -4.85 -16.67
N ASP A 92 -6.58 -4.28 -15.76
CA ASP A 92 -5.83 -3.05 -16.02
C ASP A 92 -4.42 -3.35 -16.47
N PRO A 93 -4.08 -3.10 -17.76
CA PRO A 93 -2.74 -3.42 -18.27
C PRO A 93 -1.65 -2.53 -17.67
N GLU A 94 -2.00 -1.43 -17.01
CA GLU A 94 -1.02 -0.53 -16.41
C GLU A 94 -0.58 -0.97 -15.03
N ILE A 95 -1.29 -1.91 -14.43
CA ILE A 95 -0.91 -2.42 -13.12
C ILE A 95 0.07 -3.57 -13.30
N PRO A 96 1.25 -3.51 -12.66
CA PRO A 96 2.23 -4.60 -12.82
C PRO A 96 1.66 -5.93 -12.36
N GLU A 97 2.01 -6.99 -13.08
CA GLU A 97 1.51 -8.33 -12.77
C GLU A 97 1.90 -8.75 -11.35
N TYR A 98 3.09 -8.38 -10.89
CA TYR A 98 3.50 -8.76 -9.54
C TYR A 98 2.62 -8.10 -8.48
N ALA A 99 2.07 -6.92 -8.75
CA ALA A 99 1.15 -6.26 -7.82
C ALA A 99 -0.17 -7.01 -7.77
N VAL A 100 -0.68 -7.42 -8.92
CA VAL A 100 -1.91 -8.21 -8.99
C VAL A 100 -1.72 -9.55 -8.28
N ALA A 101 -0.57 -10.19 -8.50
CA ALA A 101 -0.27 -11.47 -7.88
C ALA A 101 -0.18 -11.35 -6.35
N SER A 102 0.43 -10.28 -5.85
CA SER A 102 0.49 -10.03 -4.41
C SER A 102 -0.90 -9.96 -3.81
N LEU A 103 -1.78 -9.18 -4.42
CA LEU A 103 -3.14 -9.04 -3.92
C LEU A 103 -3.89 -10.37 -3.98
N ARG A 104 -3.76 -11.08 -5.11
CA ARG A 104 -4.41 -12.37 -5.28
C ARG A 104 -3.97 -13.36 -4.18
N ASN A 105 -2.66 -13.39 -3.90
CA ASN A 105 -2.13 -14.29 -2.89
C ASN A 105 -2.65 -13.97 -1.49
N HIS A 106 -2.81 -12.70 -1.18
CA HIS A 106 -3.28 -12.30 0.14
C HIS A 106 -4.79 -12.46 0.31
N LEU A 107 -5.53 -12.62 -0.78
CA LEU A 107 -6.97 -12.81 -0.73
C LEU A 107 -7.40 -14.28 -0.82
N SER A 108 -6.48 -15.18 -1.13
CA SER A 108 -6.81 -16.59 -1.25
C SER A 108 -6.79 -17.34 0.09
#